data_eb82ef8858bf9ee394f6ccb66fa33a36
#
_entry.id   eb82ef8858bf9ee394f6ccb66fa33a36
#
_cell.length_a   1.000
_cell.length_b   1.000
_cell.length_c   1.000
_cell.angle_alpha   90.00
_cell.angle_beta   90.00
_cell.angle_gamma   90.00
#
_symmetry.space_group_name_H-M   'P 1'
#
loop_
_entity.id
_entity.type
_entity.pdbx_description
1 polymer ?
#
loop_
_entity_poly.entity_id
_entity_poly.type
_entity_poly.pdbx_seq_one_letter_code
_entity_poly.pdbx_strand_id
1 'polypeptide(L)'
;YFENIHDDGVSITGVRHVALHLGTTAMLDCRVAMLSDKTVMWMRRNGERVSLLTVAKSTYSSDIRYSLNFQYPNNWRLAIDSVRREDRGLYVCQVNTHPPRMLTTNVTVLAPDIRIVDEAGHEVQDRYYKTGSGVELACIVEASRQVAEKVLPTWFKNGAKIPDHVKVYHVNSLIPSSSEDKIVTRIYVERVAKSDSGEYTCSFDQHSTSLVHLHVLNGEKQAAVHHDQWNSGRVKRESIETILVLLFLSISDFLSVTRRCREISNF
;
A
#
# COMPACT_ATOMS: atom_id res chain seq x y z
N TYR A 1 38.76 13.71 2.29
CA TYR A 1 37.69 14.65 2.72
C TYR A 1 36.41 13.90 3.14
N PHE A 2 35.81 13.06 2.27
CA PHE A 2 34.68 12.25 2.74
C PHE A 2 35.19 10.94 3.34
N GLU A 3 34.76 10.60 4.55
CA GLU A 3 35.03 9.30 5.11
C GLU A 3 34.23 8.24 4.38
N ASN A 4 34.90 7.14 3.98
CA ASN A 4 34.24 5.99 3.41
C ASN A 4 33.34 5.38 4.50
N ILE A 5 32.06 5.64 4.39
CA ILE A 5 31.06 4.89 5.15
C ILE A 5 30.92 3.57 4.39
N HIS A 6 31.32 2.47 5.02
CA HIS A 6 30.84 1.14 4.64
C HIS A 6 29.34 1.14 4.91
N ASP A 7 28.58 1.61 3.94
CA ASP A 7 27.13 1.61 3.99
C ASP A 7 26.66 0.97 2.68
N ASP A 8 25.85 -0.09 2.81
CA ASP A 8 25.40 -0.99 1.75
C ASP A 8 24.54 -0.33 0.65
N GLY A 9 24.47 0.99 0.63
CA GLY A 9 23.65 1.80 -0.27
C GLY A 9 24.39 2.65 -1.31
N VAL A 10 25.71 2.51 -1.48
CA VAL A 10 26.44 3.28 -2.51
C VAL A 10 26.37 2.55 -3.83
N SER A 11 25.63 3.13 -4.78
CA SER A 11 25.63 2.68 -6.18
C SER A 11 27.02 2.84 -6.80
N ILE A 12 27.33 2.02 -7.83
CA ILE A 12 28.55 2.09 -8.67
C ILE A 12 28.78 3.51 -9.23
N THR A 13 27.73 4.36 -9.26
CA THR A 13 27.79 5.75 -9.71
C THR A 13 28.26 6.76 -8.66
N GLY A 14 28.59 6.34 -7.43
CA GLY A 14 28.98 7.24 -6.34
C GLY A 14 27.81 8.06 -5.75
N VAL A 15 26.58 7.72 -6.07
CA VAL A 15 25.37 8.33 -5.50
C VAL A 15 24.82 7.42 -4.41
N ARG A 16 24.65 7.96 -3.21
CA ARG A 16 23.99 7.27 -2.10
C ARG A 16 22.49 7.37 -2.24
N HIS A 17 21.76 6.28 -1.98
CA HIS A 17 20.29 6.26 -1.97
C HIS A 17 19.79 6.18 -0.54
N VAL A 18 18.84 7.05 -0.19
CA VAL A 18 18.23 7.11 1.15
C VAL A 18 16.72 7.17 1.00
N ALA A 19 16.04 6.29 1.71
CA ALA A 19 14.58 6.33 1.83
C ALA A 19 14.20 7.04 3.13
N LEU A 20 13.33 8.04 3.04
CA LEU A 20 12.80 8.80 4.17
C LEU A 20 11.31 8.50 4.33
N HIS A 21 10.84 8.39 5.56
CA HIS A 21 9.42 8.23 5.81
C HIS A 21 8.71 9.58 5.88
N LEU A 22 7.55 9.67 5.23
CA LEU A 22 6.69 10.84 5.24
C LEU A 22 6.37 11.27 6.69
N GLY A 23 6.43 12.57 6.98
CA GLY A 23 6.10 13.15 8.28
C GLY A 23 7.16 12.97 9.38
N THR A 24 8.26 12.25 9.12
CA THR A 24 9.36 12.10 10.09
C THR A 24 10.36 13.25 10.02
N THR A 25 11.23 13.36 11.03
CA THR A 25 12.43 14.19 10.94
C THR A 25 13.58 13.35 10.41
N ALA A 26 14.10 13.72 9.25
CA ALA A 26 15.21 13.02 8.61
C ALA A 26 16.54 13.72 8.83
N MET A 27 17.62 12.93 8.83
CA MET A 27 19.00 13.39 8.94
C MET A 27 19.81 12.79 7.79
N LEU A 28 20.32 13.64 6.91
CA LEU A 28 21.23 13.24 5.84
C LEU A 28 22.67 13.45 6.31
N ASP A 29 23.45 12.38 6.40
CA ASP A 29 24.81 12.41 6.87
C ASP A 29 25.79 12.94 5.82
N CYS A 30 26.72 13.79 6.24
CA CYS A 30 27.89 14.22 5.48
C CYS A 30 29.11 14.26 6.38
N ARG A 31 29.91 13.20 6.39
CA ARG A 31 31.12 13.08 7.21
C ARG A 31 32.32 13.55 6.42
N VAL A 32 32.96 14.59 6.92
CA VAL A 32 34.12 15.25 6.28
C VAL A 32 35.31 15.24 7.21
N ALA A 33 36.27 14.38 6.92
CA ALA A 33 37.57 14.38 7.62
C ALA A 33 38.45 15.51 7.09
N MET A 34 39.37 15.96 7.93
CA MET A 34 40.43 16.95 7.60
C MET A 34 39.88 18.21 6.91
N LEU A 35 38.80 18.81 7.45
CA LEU A 35 38.15 19.97 6.86
C LEU A 35 39.06 21.20 6.82
N SER A 36 39.95 21.37 7.80
CA SER A 36 40.88 22.51 7.90
C SER A 36 40.13 23.86 7.74
N ASP A 37 40.56 24.66 6.77
CA ASP A 37 39.99 25.97 6.41
C ASP A 37 38.82 25.90 5.42
N LYS A 38 38.38 24.70 5.07
CA LYS A 38 37.31 24.50 4.07
C LYS A 38 35.91 24.57 4.68
N THR A 39 34.95 24.86 3.81
CA THR A 39 33.54 24.99 4.21
C THR A 39 32.71 23.90 3.60
N VAL A 40 31.78 23.36 4.39
CA VAL A 40 30.77 22.39 3.95
C VAL A 40 29.48 23.13 3.60
N MET A 41 28.88 22.77 2.48
CA MET A 41 27.62 23.32 2.01
C MET A 41 26.66 22.18 1.67
N TRP A 42 25.39 22.37 1.98
CA TRP A 42 24.32 21.52 1.48
C TRP A 42 23.51 22.26 0.42
N MET A 43 23.25 21.57 -0.68
CA MET A 43 22.43 22.04 -1.79
C MET A 43 21.39 20.98 -2.15
N ARG A 44 20.26 21.42 -2.66
CA ARG A 44 19.25 20.55 -3.25
C ARG A 44 19.19 20.81 -4.75
N ARG A 45 19.24 19.75 -5.54
CA ARG A 45 19.08 19.80 -7.00
C ARG A 45 17.71 19.26 -7.39
N ASN A 46 16.93 20.06 -8.08
CA ASN A 46 15.65 19.65 -8.65
C ASN A 46 15.64 20.01 -10.15
N GLY A 47 15.96 19.00 -10.99
CA GLY A 47 16.26 19.21 -12.40
C GLY A 47 17.49 20.11 -12.57
N GLU A 48 17.34 21.20 -13.30
CA GLU A 48 18.41 22.19 -13.52
C GLU A 48 18.55 23.21 -12.37
N ARG A 49 17.56 23.30 -11.50
CA ARG A 49 17.60 24.24 -10.38
C ARG A 49 18.42 23.69 -9.24
N VAL A 50 19.31 24.52 -8.74
CA VAL A 50 20.11 24.26 -7.53
C VAL A 50 19.74 25.27 -6.48
N SER A 51 19.29 24.78 -5.32
CA SER A 51 18.94 25.61 -4.16
C SER A 51 19.97 25.39 -3.07
N LEU A 52 20.55 26.47 -2.57
CA LEU A 52 21.45 26.44 -1.42
C LEU A 52 20.62 26.26 -0.14
N LEU A 53 20.98 25.29 0.68
CA LEU A 53 20.29 25.00 1.95
C LEU A 53 21.08 25.50 3.14
N THR A 54 22.36 25.10 3.24
CA THR A 54 23.23 25.53 4.35
C THR A 54 24.64 25.84 3.88
N VAL A 55 25.32 26.75 4.57
CA VAL A 55 26.76 27.01 4.43
C VAL A 55 27.36 27.03 5.82
N ALA A 56 28.38 26.21 6.06
CA ALA A 56 28.92 25.98 7.40
C ALA A 56 27.75 25.66 8.37
N LYS A 57 27.60 26.43 9.44
CA LYS A 57 26.53 26.24 10.43
C LYS A 57 25.28 27.10 10.17
N SER A 58 25.27 27.88 9.09
CA SER A 58 24.18 28.82 8.79
C SER A 58 23.22 28.23 7.76
N THR A 59 21.92 28.39 7.99
CA THR A 59 20.84 27.98 7.06
C THR A 59 20.48 29.16 6.15
N TYR A 60 20.38 28.89 4.85
CA TYR A 60 20.04 29.86 3.79
C TYR A 60 18.71 29.54 3.09
N SER A 61 18.12 28.41 3.41
CA SER A 61 16.81 28.03 2.87
C SER A 61 15.70 28.91 3.43
N SER A 62 14.75 29.34 2.59
CA SER A 62 13.50 29.95 3.05
C SER A 62 12.53 28.95 3.70
N ASP A 63 12.71 27.65 3.44
CA ASP A 63 11.95 26.60 4.09
C ASP A 63 12.55 26.32 5.47
N ILE A 64 11.82 26.67 6.51
CA ILE A 64 12.24 26.59 7.92
C ILE A 64 12.46 25.14 8.39
N ARG A 65 12.01 24.14 7.64
CA ARG A 65 12.18 22.71 7.96
C ARG A 65 13.62 22.23 7.79
N TYR A 66 14.41 22.95 6.99
CA TYR A 66 15.82 22.64 6.82
C TYR A 66 16.67 23.29 7.91
N SER A 67 17.56 22.50 8.50
CA SER A 67 18.57 23.02 9.44
C SER A 67 19.84 22.18 9.38
N LEU A 68 20.96 22.74 9.82
CA LEU A 68 22.18 21.99 9.98
C LEU A 68 22.27 21.44 11.41
N ASN A 69 22.47 20.13 11.54
CA ASN A 69 22.74 19.46 12.80
C ASN A 69 24.18 18.91 12.77
N PHE A 70 25.12 19.67 13.34
CA PHE A 70 26.50 19.24 13.41
C PHE A 70 26.70 18.21 14.52
N GLN A 71 27.19 17.03 14.17
CA GLN A 71 27.55 15.97 15.10
C GLN A 71 29.08 15.83 15.14
N TYR A 72 29.64 16.11 16.30
CA TYR A 72 31.06 15.96 16.54
C TYR A 72 31.51 14.49 16.27
N PRO A 73 32.71 14.25 15.71
CA PRO A 73 33.74 15.27 15.39
C PRO A 73 33.60 15.89 13.99
N ASN A 74 32.87 15.28 13.03
CA ASN A 74 33.02 15.63 11.62
C ASN A 74 31.74 15.45 10.77
N ASN A 75 30.60 15.18 11.37
CA ASN A 75 29.37 14.90 10.63
C ASN A 75 28.48 16.17 10.51
N TRP A 76 28.37 16.69 9.29
CA TRP A 76 27.59 17.86 8.90
C TRP A 76 26.23 17.41 8.41
N ARG A 77 25.33 17.05 9.33
CA ARG A 77 24.02 16.48 8.96
C ARG A 77 23.05 17.57 8.54
N LEU A 78 22.40 17.37 7.38
CA LEU A 78 21.22 18.14 7.01
C LEU A 78 20.01 17.53 7.70
N ALA A 79 19.35 18.30 8.54
CA ALA A 79 18.06 17.93 9.12
C ALA A 79 16.92 18.44 8.23
N ILE A 80 15.93 17.58 8.02
CA ILE A 80 14.68 17.90 7.32
C ILE A 80 13.55 17.53 8.27
N ASP A 81 12.91 18.51 8.84
CA ASP A 81 11.78 18.29 9.74
C ASP A 81 10.49 18.07 8.95
N SER A 82 9.63 17.16 9.46
CA SER A 82 8.33 16.85 8.85
C SER A 82 8.45 16.62 7.34
N VAL A 83 9.19 15.55 6.97
CA VAL A 83 9.45 15.16 5.57
C VAL A 83 8.16 15.10 4.75
N ARG A 84 8.19 15.69 3.55
CA ARG A 84 7.07 15.75 2.61
C ARG A 84 7.40 15.01 1.31
N ARG A 85 6.37 14.67 0.52
CA ARG A 85 6.55 14.00 -0.78
C ARG A 85 7.44 14.78 -1.75
N GLU A 86 7.36 16.11 -1.71
CA GLU A 86 8.18 17.01 -2.53
C GLU A 86 9.66 17.04 -2.13
N ASP A 87 10.03 16.52 -0.96
CA ASP A 87 11.44 16.47 -0.52
C ASP A 87 12.26 15.39 -1.24
N ARG A 88 11.63 14.55 -2.05
CA ARG A 88 12.35 13.65 -2.97
C ARG A 88 13.28 14.42 -3.89
N GLY A 89 14.42 13.83 -4.24
CA GLY A 89 15.37 14.43 -5.19
C GLY A 89 16.82 14.30 -4.74
N LEU A 90 17.69 15.05 -5.40
CA LEU A 90 19.12 14.99 -5.17
C LEU A 90 19.56 16.06 -4.15
N TYR A 91 20.24 15.60 -3.12
CA TYR A 91 20.90 16.45 -2.12
C TYR A 91 22.40 16.30 -2.27
N VAL A 92 23.09 17.41 -2.30
CA VAL A 92 24.53 17.44 -2.51
C VAL A 92 25.21 18.10 -1.31
N CYS A 93 26.04 17.35 -0.63
CA CYS A 93 26.99 17.88 0.33
C CYS A 93 28.30 18.19 -0.38
N GLN A 94 28.70 19.45 -0.39
CA GLN A 94 29.90 19.91 -1.09
C GLN A 94 30.90 20.52 -0.12
N VAL A 95 32.17 20.22 -0.35
CA VAL A 95 33.32 20.90 0.28
C VAL A 95 33.97 21.80 -0.76
N ASN A 96 34.23 23.07 -0.39
CA ASN A 96 34.83 24.08 -1.27
C ASN A 96 36.33 23.88 -1.52
N THR A 97 36.72 22.69 -1.93
CA THR A 97 38.08 22.37 -2.41
C THR A 97 38.23 22.80 -3.87
N HIS A 98 39.45 22.77 -4.38
CA HIS A 98 39.68 22.97 -5.80
C HIS A 98 40.40 21.75 -6.40
N PRO A 99 39.74 20.92 -7.25
CA PRO A 99 38.30 21.01 -7.61
C PRO A 99 37.37 20.71 -6.44
N PRO A 100 36.10 21.16 -6.51
CA PRO A 100 35.10 20.89 -5.45
C PRO A 100 34.86 19.39 -5.27
N ARG A 101 34.76 18.94 -4.01
CA ARG A 101 34.39 17.58 -3.64
C ARG A 101 32.93 17.52 -3.29
N MET A 102 32.21 16.54 -3.82
CA MET A 102 30.75 16.41 -3.65
C MET A 102 30.37 14.98 -3.25
N LEU A 103 29.44 14.89 -2.31
CA LEU A 103 28.72 13.65 -1.97
C LEU A 103 27.26 13.86 -2.35
N THR A 104 26.76 13.07 -3.30
CA THR A 104 25.37 13.15 -3.76
C THR A 104 24.54 12.08 -3.08
N THR A 105 23.38 12.49 -2.55
CA THR A 105 22.39 11.60 -1.94
C THR A 105 21.09 11.74 -2.71
N ASN A 106 20.59 10.64 -3.27
CA ASN A 106 19.26 10.56 -3.87
C ASN A 106 18.26 10.15 -2.81
N VAL A 107 17.34 11.04 -2.51
CA VAL A 107 16.30 10.88 -1.50
C VAL A 107 15.01 10.42 -2.18
N THR A 108 14.47 9.30 -1.70
CA THR A 108 13.10 8.85 -1.96
C THR A 108 12.25 9.06 -0.72
N VAL A 109 10.95 9.31 -0.89
CA VAL A 109 10.03 9.47 0.24
C VAL A 109 9.01 8.36 0.21
N LEU A 110 8.98 7.57 1.29
CA LEU A 110 8.06 6.47 1.50
C LEU A 110 6.80 7.00 2.20
N ALA A 111 5.65 6.76 1.58
CA ALA A 111 4.37 6.97 2.23
C ALA A 111 4.03 5.76 3.11
N PRO A 112 3.23 5.93 4.17
CA PRO A 112 2.67 4.82 4.91
C PRO A 112 1.85 3.91 3.99
N ASP A 113 2.00 2.60 4.17
CA ASP A 113 1.11 1.62 3.54
C ASP A 113 -0.21 1.59 4.29
N ILE A 114 -1.32 1.74 3.57
CA ILE A 114 -2.66 1.76 4.14
C ILE A 114 -3.60 0.90 3.32
N ARG A 115 -4.26 -0.05 3.99
CA ARG A 115 -5.20 -0.98 3.36
C ARG A 115 -6.39 -1.31 4.25
N ILE A 116 -7.52 -1.60 3.63
CA ILE A 116 -8.71 -2.07 4.32
C ILE A 116 -8.84 -3.58 4.10
N VAL A 117 -9.06 -4.30 5.19
CA VAL A 117 -9.23 -5.75 5.16
C VAL A 117 -10.57 -6.15 5.79
N ASP A 118 -11.08 -7.30 5.37
CA ASP A 118 -12.27 -7.93 5.93
C ASP A 118 -11.95 -8.71 7.23
N GLU A 119 -12.97 -9.40 7.76
CA GLU A 119 -12.89 -10.23 8.98
C GLU A 119 -11.88 -11.38 8.85
N ALA A 120 -11.62 -11.85 7.61
CA ALA A 120 -10.65 -12.90 7.31
C ALA A 120 -9.23 -12.35 7.08
N GLY A 121 -9.06 -11.03 7.04
CA GLY A 121 -7.78 -10.36 6.80
C GLY A 121 -7.44 -10.18 5.32
N HIS A 122 -8.37 -10.41 4.40
CA HIS A 122 -8.17 -10.16 2.98
C HIS A 122 -8.42 -8.70 2.66
N GLU A 123 -7.54 -8.10 1.85
CA GLU A 123 -7.73 -6.76 1.34
C GLU A 123 -8.94 -6.69 0.42
N VAL A 124 -9.80 -5.67 0.63
CA VAL A 124 -11.07 -5.54 -0.06
C VAL A 124 -11.27 -4.14 -0.61
N GLN A 125 -11.84 -4.06 -1.84
CA GLN A 125 -12.30 -2.83 -2.47
C GLN A 125 -13.84 -2.77 -2.54
N ASP A 126 -14.48 -3.93 -2.63
CA ASP A 126 -15.92 -4.09 -2.61
C ASP A 126 -16.31 -5.21 -1.63
N ARG A 127 -17.35 -4.98 -0.83
CA ARG A 127 -17.85 -5.97 0.11
C ARG A 127 -19.37 -5.99 0.15
N TYR A 128 -19.95 -7.20 0.13
CA TYR A 128 -21.39 -7.41 0.05
C TYR A 128 -21.90 -8.10 1.32
N TYR A 129 -22.91 -7.50 1.94
CA TYR A 129 -23.53 -8.02 3.15
C TYR A 129 -25.04 -8.11 3.01
N LYS A 130 -25.68 -9.02 3.74
CA LYS A 130 -27.14 -9.07 3.83
C LYS A 130 -27.62 -8.10 4.90
N THR A 131 -28.76 -7.44 4.68
CA THR A 131 -29.44 -6.63 5.69
C THR A 131 -29.59 -7.43 6.99
N GLY A 132 -29.21 -6.83 8.12
CA GLY A 132 -29.27 -7.42 9.45
C GLY A 132 -28.06 -8.28 9.85
N SER A 133 -27.06 -8.49 8.98
CA SER A 133 -25.80 -9.14 9.35
C SER A 133 -24.87 -8.16 10.06
N GLY A 134 -23.90 -8.70 10.82
CA GLY A 134 -22.78 -7.93 11.36
C GLY A 134 -21.73 -7.66 10.28
N VAL A 135 -21.04 -6.54 10.39
CA VAL A 135 -19.92 -6.16 9.53
C VAL A 135 -18.75 -5.72 10.37
N GLU A 136 -17.58 -6.24 10.09
CA GLU A 136 -16.31 -5.76 10.63
C GLU A 136 -15.35 -5.49 9.49
N LEU A 137 -14.78 -4.28 9.46
CA LEU A 137 -13.70 -3.91 8.54
C LEU A 137 -12.55 -3.34 9.35
N ALA A 138 -11.33 -3.71 9.00
CA ALA A 138 -10.13 -3.21 9.64
C ALA A 138 -9.30 -2.38 8.66
N CYS A 139 -8.90 -1.20 9.08
CA CYS A 139 -7.89 -0.39 8.40
C CYS A 139 -6.54 -0.67 9.04
N ILE A 140 -5.61 -1.11 8.25
CA ILE A 140 -4.24 -1.42 8.65
C ILE A 140 -3.33 -0.35 8.05
N VAL A 141 -2.53 0.29 8.89
CA VAL A 141 -1.52 1.27 8.50
C VAL A 141 -0.16 0.77 8.95
N GLU A 142 0.77 0.65 8.02
CA GLU A 142 2.17 0.36 8.31
C GLU A 142 2.96 1.66 8.13
N ALA A 143 3.46 2.21 9.22
CA ALA A 143 4.14 3.50 9.27
C ALA A 143 5.36 3.44 10.20
N SER A 144 6.29 4.40 10.04
CA SER A 144 7.38 4.52 11.01
C SER A 144 6.83 4.87 12.40
N ARG A 145 7.50 4.37 13.44
CA ARG A 145 7.11 4.59 14.85
C ARG A 145 6.85 6.04 15.19
N GLN A 146 7.71 6.95 14.72
CA GLN A 146 7.58 8.39 15.00
C GLN A 146 6.27 9.00 14.50
N VAL A 147 5.70 8.45 13.42
CA VAL A 147 4.43 8.88 12.85
C VAL A 147 3.27 8.14 13.51
N ALA A 148 3.44 6.84 13.74
CA ALA A 148 2.45 5.97 14.38
C ALA A 148 2.03 6.44 15.78
N GLU A 149 2.96 7.03 16.53
CA GLU A 149 2.70 7.58 17.89
C GLU A 149 1.89 8.88 17.87
N LYS A 150 1.86 9.60 16.75
CA LYS A 150 1.27 10.95 16.67
C LYS A 150 -0.08 11.00 15.96
N VAL A 151 -0.34 10.06 15.07
CA VAL A 151 -1.50 10.09 14.17
C VAL A 151 -2.24 8.75 14.25
N LEU A 152 -3.55 8.82 14.45
CA LEU A 152 -4.44 7.67 14.38
C LEU A 152 -5.26 7.71 13.08
N PRO A 153 -5.47 6.57 12.43
CA PRO A 153 -6.33 6.50 11.25
C PRO A 153 -7.77 6.86 11.60
N THR A 154 -8.41 7.61 10.74
CA THR A 154 -9.80 8.10 10.91
C THR A 154 -10.67 7.56 9.79
N TRP A 155 -11.89 7.13 10.14
CA TRP A 155 -12.86 6.63 9.19
C TRP A 155 -13.87 7.69 8.77
N PHE A 156 -14.25 7.63 7.51
CA PHE A 156 -15.30 8.45 6.91
C PHE A 156 -16.28 7.57 6.13
N LYS A 157 -17.51 8.02 6.01
CA LYS A 157 -18.54 7.42 5.14
C LYS A 157 -19.03 8.44 4.15
N ASN A 158 -18.90 8.16 2.85
CA ASN A 158 -19.25 9.08 1.76
C ASN A 158 -18.65 10.50 1.95
N GLY A 159 -17.39 10.56 2.41
CA GLY A 159 -16.68 11.81 2.70
C GLY A 159 -17.13 12.53 3.99
N ALA A 160 -18.11 12.01 4.72
CA ALA A 160 -18.59 12.57 5.99
C ALA A 160 -18.11 11.73 7.19
N LYS A 161 -18.27 12.28 8.39
CA LYS A 161 -17.98 11.55 9.63
C LYS A 161 -18.80 10.26 9.70
N ILE A 162 -18.20 9.21 10.24
CA ILE A 162 -18.87 7.93 10.50
C ILE A 162 -20.12 8.14 11.35
N PRO A 163 -21.27 7.51 11.01
CA PRO A 163 -22.49 7.55 11.81
C PRO A 163 -22.29 6.96 13.22
N ASP A 164 -23.01 7.46 14.21
CA ASP A 164 -22.83 7.09 15.63
C ASP A 164 -23.14 5.62 15.94
N HIS A 165 -23.95 4.93 15.12
CA HIS A 165 -24.22 3.49 15.29
C HIS A 165 -23.07 2.59 14.82
N VAL A 166 -22.11 3.13 14.08
CA VAL A 166 -20.88 2.43 13.66
C VAL A 166 -19.84 2.61 14.78
N LYS A 167 -19.48 1.52 15.42
CA LYS A 167 -18.48 1.54 16.49
C LYS A 167 -17.08 1.54 15.87
N VAL A 168 -16.21 2.41 16.37
CA VAL A 168 -14.80 2.50 15.95
C VAL A 168 -13.90 2.05 17.10
N TYR A 169 -13.01 1.10 16.85
CA TYR A 169 -12.04 0.59 17.81
C TYR A 169 -10.62 0.82 17.29
N HIS A 170 -9.73 1.26 18.18
CA HIS A 170 -8.32 1.41 17.88
C HIS A 170 -7.53 0.30 18.58
N VAL A 171 -6.73 -0.43 17.82
CA VAL A 171 -5.85 -1.47 18.34
C VAL A 171 -4.42 -1.11 17.94
N ASN A 172 -3.64 -0.61 18.89
CA ASN A 172 -2.23 -0.33 18.66
C ASN A 172 -1.42 -1.62 18.89
N SER A 173 -0.92 -2.21 17.82
CA SER A 173 0.04 -3.31 17.90
C SER A 173 1.45 -2.75 17.71
N LEU A 174 2.01 -2.21 18.80
CA LEU A 174 3.43 -1.83 18.83
C LEU A 174 4.25 -3.12 18.97
N ILE A 175 4.93 -3.52 17.91
CA ILE A 175 5.86 -4.66 17.94
C ILE A 175 7.24 -4.11 18.32
N PRO A 176 7.80 -4.46 19.49
CA PRO A 176 9.03 -3.85 19.99
C PRO A 176 10.27 -4.05 19.10
N SER A 177 10.24 -4.97 18.15
CA SER A 177 11.40 -5.40 17.36
C SER A 177 11.40 -4.96 15.89
N SER A 178 10.38 -4.25 15.40
CA SER A 178 10.35 -3.80 14.00
C SER A 178 10.59 -2.30 13.87
N SER A 179 11.19 -1.88 12.77
CA SER A 179 11.36 -0.46 12.41
C SER A 179 10.04 0.22 12.01
N GLU A 180 9.03 -0.57 11.70
CA GLU A 180 7.70 -0.15 11.30
C GLU A 180 6.67 -0.66 12.32
N ASP A 181 5.81 0.24 12.76
CA ASP A 181 4.70 -0.11 13.64
C ASP A 181 3.42 -0.26 12.82
N LYS A 182 2.60 -1.22 13.26
CA LYS A 182 1.31 -1.52 12.66
C LYS A 182 0.21 -0.94 13.51
N ILE A 183 -0.55 -0.01 12.94
CA ILE A 183 -1.72 0.58 13.57
C ILE A 183 -2.95 -0.04 12.93
N VAL A 184 -3.88 -0.52 13.75
CA VAL A 184 -5.13 -1.11 13.28
C VAL A 184 -6.29 -0.34 13.88
N THR A 185 -7.16 0.19 13.03
CA THR A 185 -8.46 0.69 13.45
C THR A 185 -9.55 -0.15 12.82
N ARG A 186 -10.58 -0.48 13.59
CA ARG A 186 -11.69 -1.31 13.13
C ARG A 186 -12.99 -0.55 13.23
N ILE A 187 -13.85 -0.71 12.23
CA ILE A 187 -15.26 -0.34 12.31
C ILE A 187 -16.09 -1.60 12.46
N TYR A 188 -17.13 -1.50 13.27
CA TYR A 188 -18.07 -2.57 13.52
C TYR A 188 -19.50 -2.05 13.46
N VAL A 189 -20.35 -2.73 12.68
CA VAL A 189 -21.79 -2.50 12.62
C VAL A 189 -22.49 -3.79 13.01
N GLU A 190 -23.25 -3.78 14.10
CA GLU A 190 -23.90 -4.99 14.63
C GLU A 190 -24.96 -5.54 13.69
N ARG A 191 -25.76 -4.66 13.09
CA ARG A 191 -26.83 -5.00 12.14
C ARG A 191 -26.88 -3.98 11.04
N VAL A 192 -26.31 -4.31 9.88
CA VAL A 192 -26.30 -3.39 8.74
C VAL A 192 -27.69 -3.23 8.14
N ALA A 193 -28.02 -2.01 7.80
CA ALA A 193 -29.19 -1.62 7.03
C ALA A 193 -28.78 -1.18 5.61
N LYS A 194 -29.74 -1.05 4.70
CA LYS A 194 -29.47 -0.56 3.33
C LYS A 194 -28.86 0.84 3.33
N SER A 195 -29.18 1.67 4.32
CA SER A 195 -28.58 2.99 4.53
C SER A 195 -27.08 2.95 4.85
N ASP A 196 -26.56 1.79 5.25
CA ASP A 196 -25.13 1.61 5.52
C ASP A 196 -24.32 1.30 4.27
N SER A 197 -24.98 1.06 3.15
CA SER A 197 -24.29 1.01 1.86
C SER A 197 -23.62 2.34 1.57
N GLY A 198 -22.46 2.29 0.92
CA GLY A 198 -21.71 3.48 0.54
C GLY A 198 -20.20 3.26 0.58
N GLU A 199 -19.48 4.33 0.33
CA GLU A 199 -18.03 4.37 0.38
C GLU A 199 -17.56 4.60 1.81
N TYR A 200 -16.71 3.70 2.30
CA TYR A 200 -16.02 3.85 3.57
C TYR A 200 -14.54 4.11 3.30
N THR A 201 -14.04 5.24 3.78
CA THR A 201 -12.66 5.66 3.59
C THR A 201 -11.95 5.65 4.92
N CYS A 202 -10.81 5.00 4.99
CA CYS A 202 -9.84 5.13 6.06
C CYS A 202 -8.75 6.11 5.64
N SER A 203 -8.51 7.15 6.43
CA SER A 203 -7.51 8.18 6.19
C SER A 203 -6.53 8.22 7.36
N PHE A 204 -5.24 8.17 7.05
CA PHE A 204 -4.18 8.29 8.04
C PHE A 204 -3.56 9.68 8.05
N ASP A 205 -3.38 10.26 6.87
CA ASP A 205 -2.95 11.64 6.66
C ASP A 205 -3.68 12.23 5.44
N GLN A 206 -3.32 13.45 5.02
CA GLN A 206 -3.95 14.10 3.86
C GLN A 206 -3.75 13.36 2.53
N HIS A 207 -2.81 12.42 2.45
CA HIS A 207 -2.39 11.77 1.22
C HIS A 207 -2.44 10.23 1.28
N SER A 208 -2.59 9.67 2.48
CA SER A 208 -2.60 8.21 2.71
C SER A 208 -4.01 7.79 3.09
N THR A 209 -4.74 7.29 2.10
CA THR A 209 -6.14 6.87 2.23
C THR A 209 -6.35 5.53 1.54
N SER A 210 -7.25 4.72 2.09
CA SER A 210 -7.79 3.52 1.47
C SER A 210 -9.30 3.54 1.53
N LEU A 211 -9.97 2.99 0.54
CA LEU A 211 -11.43 3.01 0.46
C LEU A 211 -11.99 1.62 0.16
N VAL A 212 -13.22 1.38 0.62
CA VAL A 212 -14.00 0.18 0.33
C VAL A 212 -15.46 0.57 0.07
N HIS A 213 -16.06 -0.05 -0.94
CA HIS A 213 -17.48 0.08 -1.22
C HIS A 213 -18.26 -1.02 -0.49
N LEU A 214 -19.09 -0.63 0.47
CA LEU A 214 -19.97 -1.54 1.19
C LEU A 214 -21.33 -1.59 0.50
N HIS A 215 -21.76 -2.78 0.10
CA HIS A 215 -23.04 -3.04 -0.54
C HIS A 215 -23.93 -3.87 0.40
N VAL A 216 -25.01 -3.28 0.90
CA VAL A 216 -25.99 -4.01 1.72
C VAL A 216 -27.17 -4.43 0.84
N LEU A 217 -27.32 -5.74 0.66
CA LEU A 217 -28.36 -6.35 -0.14
C LEU A 217 -29.54 -6.75 0.74
N ASN A 218 -30.77 -6.51 0.26
CA ASN A 218 -31.94 -7.06 0.89
C ASN A 218 -31.85 -8.59 0.81
N GLY A 219 -31.99 -9.28 1.93
CA GLY A 219 -32.20 -10.71 1.89
C GLY A 219 -33.47 -10.97 1.11
N GLU A 220 -33.38 -11.51 -0.11
CA GLU A 220 -34.56 -12.01 -0.77
C GLU A 220 -35.14 -13.08 0.16
N LYS A 221 -36.37 -12.83 0.65
CA LYS A 221 -37.23 -13.92 1.05
C LYS A 221 -37.39 -14.70 -0.25
N GLN A 222 -36.83 -15.91 -0.33
CA GLN A 222 -37.26 -16.84 -1.37
C GLN A 222 -38.78 -16.85 -1.28
N ALA A 223 -39.46 -16.19 -2.22
CA ALA A 223 -40.86 -16.38 -2.41
C ALA A 223 -40.97 -17.87 -2.65
N ALA A 224 -41.55 -18.60 -1.70
CA ALA A 224 -41.92 -19.97 -1.91
C ALA A 224 -42.77 -19.93 -3.19
N VAL A 225 -42.18 -20.32 -4.30
CA VAL A 225 -42.94 -20.59 -5.52
C VAL A 225 -43.70 -21.85 -5.16
N HIS A 226 -44.93 -21.67 -4.67
CA HIS A 226 -45.92 -22.73 -4.65
C HIS A 226 -46.11 -23.17 -6.10
N HIS A 227 -45.43 -24.22 -6.48
CA HIS A 227 -45.75 -24.98 -7.63
C HIS A 227 -46.99 -25.84 -7.28
N ASP A 228 -48.12 -25.18 -7.18
CA ASP A 228 -49.40 -25.81 -7.34
C ASP A 228 -49.75 -25.84 -8.85
N GLN A 229 -49.21 -26.85 -9.51
CA GLN A 229 -49.88 -27.49 -10.66
C GLN A 229 -49.16 -28.77 -11.02
N TRP A 230 -49.53 -29.82 -10.32
CA TRP A 230 -49.32 -31.17 -10.83
C TRP A 230 -50.33 -31.38 -11.96
N ASN A 231 -49.98 -31.06 -13.17
CA ASN A 231 -50.64 -31.62 -14.35
C ASN A 231 -49.98 -32.97 -14.66
N SER A 232 -50.68 -34.02 -14.37
CA SER A 232 -50.37 -35.40 -14.80
C SER A 232 -50.40 -35.47 -16.34
N GLY A 233 -49.31 -35.08 -16.96
CA GLY A 233 -49.03 -35.34 -18.37
C GLY A 233 -48.33 -36.67 -18.52
N ARG A 234 -49.07 -37.65 -19.03
CA ARG A 234 -48.59 -39.00 -19.43
C ARG A 234 -47.38 -38.84 -20.34
N VAL A 235 -46.18 -39.04 -19.83
CA VAL A 235 -44.96 -39.14 -20.64
C VAL A 235 -45.02 -40.43 -21.47
N LYS A 236 -45.16 -40.29 -22.79
CA LYS A 236 -45.10 -41.37 -23.74
C LYS A 236 -43.74 -42.07 -23.61
N ARG A 237 -43.79 -43.39 -23.45
CA ARG A 237 -42.68 -44.31 -23.24
C ARG A 237 -41.77 -44.53 -24.48
N GLU A 238 -41.91 -43.71 -25.51
CA GLU A 238 -41.20 -43.85 -26.78
C GLU A 238 -39.85 -43.16 -26.90
N SER A 239 -39.47 -42.36 -25.89
CA SER A 239 -38.26 -41.51 -26.02
C SER A 239 -36.96 -42.12 -25.50
N ILE A 240 -36.99 -43.26 -24.83
CA ILE A 240 -35.77 -43.85 -24.22
C ILE A 240 -35.06 -44.77 -25.19
N GLU A 241 -35.80 -45.48 -26.05
CA GLU A 241 -35.19 -46.39 -27.02
C GLU A 241 -34.44 -45.66 -28.14
N THR A 242 -34.91 -44.50 -28.58
CA THR A 242 -34.24 -43.68 -29.61
C THR A 242 -32.93 -43.10 -29.13
N ILE A 243 -32.82 -42.73 -27.86
CA ILE A 243 -31.57 -42.18 -27.27
C ILE A 243 -30.53 -43.30 -27.11
N LEU A 244 -30.92 -44.52 -26.75
CA LEU A 244 -30.02 -45.67 -26.66
C LEU A 244 -29.45 -46.09 -28.01
N VAL A 245 -30.24 -46.07 -29.09
CA VAL A 245 -29.80 -46.41 -30.44
C VAL A 245 -28.77 -45.34 -30.95
N LEU A 246 -28.98 -44.10 -30.70
CA LEU A 246 -28.04 -43.02 -31.10
C LEU A 246 -26.71 -43.11 -30.33
N LEU A 247 -26.73 -43.48 -29.05
CA LEU A 247 -25.52 -43.71 -28.27
C LEU A 247 -24.71 -44.95 -28.72
N PHE A 248 -25.39 -46.03 -29.15
CA PHE A 248 -24.71 -47.21 -29.69
C PHE A 248 -24.04 -46.95 -31.06
N LEU A 249 -24.65 -46.13 -31.92
CA LEU A 249 -24.07 -45.76 -33.21
C LEU A 249 -22.83 -44.85 -33.05
N SER A 250 -22.82 -43.95 -32.10
CA SER A 250 -21.68 -43.09 -31.85
C SER A 250 -20.47 -43.84 -31.24
N ILE A 251 -20.70 -44.94 -30.51
CA ILE A 251 -19.63 -45.75 -29.93
C ILE A 251 -19.01 -46.67 -31.00
N SER A 252 -19.81 -47.17 -31.98
CA SER A 252 -19.28 -47.97 -33.07
C SER A 252 -18.40 -47.17 -34.03
N ASP A 253 -18.71 -45.93 -34.28
CA ASP A 253 -17.88 -45.04 -35.10
C ASP A 253 -16.56 -44.68 -34.40
N PHE A 254 -16.58 -44.49 -33.09
CA PHE A 254 -15.36 -44.20 -32.32
C PHE A 254 -14.39 -45.43 -32.29
N LEU A 255 -14.93 -46.64 -32.26
CA LEU A 255 -14.11 -47.85 -32.29
C LEU A 255 -13.55 -48.16 -33.68
N SER A 256 -14.20 -47.71 -34.75
CA SER A 256 -13.69 -47.86 -36.12
C SER A 256 -12.54 -46.91 -36.44
N VAL A 257 -12.56 -45.68 -35.88
CA VAL A 257 -11.48 -44.69 -36.05
C VAL A 257 -10.22 -45.09 -35.29
N THR A 258 -10.37 -45.65 -34.09
CA THR A 258 -9.21 -46.15 -33.31
C THR A 258 -8.52 -47.38 -33.89
N ARG A 259 -9.22 -48.22 -34.67
CA ARG A 259 -8.59 -49.33 -35.43
C ARG A 259 -7.77 -48.82 -36.62
N ARG A 260 -8.20 -47.79 -37.32
CA ARG A 260 -7.45 -47.22 -38.46
C ARG A 260 -6.16 -46.50 -38.05
N CYS A 261 -6.09 -45.94 -36.86
CA CYS A 261 -4.86 -45.31 -36.36
C CYS A 261 -3.79 -46.32 -35.91
N ARG A 262 -4.14 -47.57 -35.67
CA ARG A 262 -3.19 -48.62 -35.25
C ARG A 262 -2.44 -49.30 -36.40
N GLU A 263 -2.94 -49.19 -37.63
CA GLU A 263 -2.29 -49.77 -38.82
C GLU A 263 -1.28 -48.82 -39.49
N ILE A 264 -1.23 -47.53 -39.10
CA ILE A 264 -0.29 -46.56 -39.69
C ILE A 264 1.00 -46.43 -38.85
N SER A 265 1.09 -47.12 -37.68
CA SER A 265 2.28 -47.05 -36.80
C SER A 265 3.25 -48.23 -36.94
N ASN A 266 3.08 -49.09 -37.98
CA ASN A 266 4.00 -50.21 -38.29
C ASN A 266 4.45 -50.15 -39.77
N PHE A 267 5.05 -49.05 -40.15
CA PHE A 267 5.94 -48.99 -41.33
C PHE A 267 7.10 -48.06 -41.04
#